data_34168e89b3f556f1f08f54296091d0a9
#
_entry.id   34168e89b3f556f1f08f54296091d0a9
#
_cell.length_a   1.000
_cell.length_b   1.000
_cell.length_c   1.000
_cell.angle_alpha   90.00
_cell.angle_beta   90.00
_cell.angle_gamma   90.00
#
_symmetry.space_group_name_H-M   'P 1'
#
loop_
_entity.id
_entity.type
_entity.pdbx_description
1 polymer ?
#
loop_
_entity_poly.entity_id
_entity_poly.type
_entity_poly.pdbx_seq_one_letter_code
_entity_poly.pdbx_strand_id
1 'polypeptide(L)'
;MLKVAIVEQEKIAKDVIFLLPKILSDEFTFNYYEKIVDLVKEDTGQFDVVILNEAYNNVRITSALNFDKSNSVYIYLCQDGYESQNVNYGRIFRIKRSDFANEFVRIKDMINIRLRKHSEYLFSYNGVTLKLKYHDIYYVIKEEKNLVYYTKRGEFYERGSMNKKSEEFEPYDFVRVNSGILVNYEYIFRIEGDEVELHNHVRLPISRSRKPKLLRYIRAKTL
;
A
#
# COMPACT_ATOMS: atom_id res chain seq x y z
N MET A 1 16.79 -6.22 3.72
CA MET A 1 17.31 -5.95 2.36
C MET A 1 16.15 -6.01 1.39
N LEU A 2 15.86 -4.91 0.73
CA LEU A 2 14.73 -4.76 -0.20
C LEU A 2 15.16 -5.13 -1.63
N LYS A 3 14.30 -5.86 -2.35
CA LYS A 3 14.55 -6.26 -3.74
C LYS A 3 13.88 -5.30 -4.70
N VAL A 4 14.64 -4.72 -5.61
CA VAL A 4 14.16 -3.72 -6.57
C VAL A 4 14.36 -4.23 -8.00
N ALA A 5 13.29 -4.26 -8.79
CA ALA A 5 13.36 -4.45 -10.24
C ALA A 5 13.33 -3.07 -10.94
N ILE A 6 14.15 -2.88 -11.95
CA ILE A 6 14.21 -1.64 -12.72
C ILE A 6 14.13 -1.97 -14.22
N VAL A 7 13.15 -1.38 -14.91
CA VAL A 7 13.02 -1.42 -16.37
C VAL A 7 13.00 0.00 -16.92
N GLU A 8 14.16 0.50 -17.27
CA GLU A 8 14.39 1.87 -17.75
C GLU A 8 15.66 1.91 -18.62
N GLN A 9 15.95 3.06 -19.24
CA GLN A 9 17.22 3.25 -19.92
C GLN A 9 18.39 3.10 -18.95
N GLU A 10 19.47 2.48 -19.39
CA GLU A 10 20.63 2.11 -18.54
C GLU A 10 21.17 3.30 -17.72
N LYS A 11 21.28 4.49 -18.35
CA LYS A 11 21.75 5.70 -17.68
C LYS A 11 20.87 6.06 -16.48
N ILE A 12 19.55 6.03 -16.68
CA ILE A 12 18.58 6.38 -15.64
C ILE A 12 18.56 5.30 -14.55
N ALA A 13 18.65 4.03 -14.95
CA ALA A 13 18.74 2.93 -13.99
C ALA A 13 19.95 3.07 -13.06
N LYS A 14 21.11 3.48 -13.59
CA LYS A 14 22.31 3.78 -12.79
C LYS A 14 22.09 4.92 -11.79
N ASP A 15 21.41 5.99 -12.20
CA ASP A 15 21.07 7.10 -11.30
C ASP A 15 20.13 6.65 -10.17
N VAL A 16 19.13 5.81 -10.49
CA VAL A 16 18.20 5.22 -9.51
C VAL A 16 18.96 4.35 -8.50
N ILE A 17 19.81 3.45 -8.99
CA ILE A 17 20.62 2.54 -8.15
C ILE A 17 21.51 3.33 -7.18
N PHE A 18 22.06 4.45 -7.62
CA PHE A 18 22.91 5.30 -6.81
C PHE A 18 22.14 6.13 -5.77
N LEU A 19 20.97 6.65 -6.13
CA LEU A 19 20.22 7.59 -5.30
C LEU A 19 19.26 6.91 -4.31
N LEU A 20 18.60 5.83 -4.72
CA LEU A 20 17.55 5.19 -3.93
C LEU A 20 17.99 4.77 -2.52
N PRO A 21 19.16 4.11 -2.33
CA PRO A 21 19.65 3.74 -1.00
C PRO A 21 19.92 4.95 -0.09
N LYS A 22 20.36 6.06 -0.68
CA LYS A 22 20.65 7.29 0.06
C LYS A 22 19.38 7.99 0.55
N ILE A 23 18.30 7.89 -0.22
CA ILE A 23 17.02 8.53 0.08
C ILE A 23 16.24 7.71 1.11
N LEU A 24 16.12 6.40 0.91
CA LEU A 24 15.32 5.53 1.77
C LEU A 24 16.07 4.99 2.99
N SER A 25 17.41 5.08 3.00
CA SER A 25 18.28 4.61 4.11
C SER A 25 18.12 3.11 4.43
N ASP A 26 17.81 2.31 3.41
CA ASP A 26 17.66 0.85 3.47
C ASP A 26 18.76 0.14 2.67
N GLU A 27 18.93 -1.16 2.90
CA GLU A 27 19.76 -2.00 2.07
C GLU A 27 18.95 -2.56 0.89
N PHE A 28 19.49 -2.46 -0.33
CA PHE A 28 18.83 -2.85 -1.55
C PHE A 28 19.62 -3.87 -2.36
N THR A 29 18.88 -4.77 -3.01
CA THR A 29 19.37 -5.59 -4.14
C THR A 29 18.64 -5.15 -5.39
N PHE A 30 19.39 -4.82 -6.46
CA PHE A 30 18.84 -4.32 -7.71
C PHE A 30 18.93 -5.36 -8.81
N ASN A 31 17.84 -5.56 -9.53
CA ASN A 31 17.73 -6.35 -10.75
C ASN A 31 17.36 -5.40 -11.89
N TYR A 32 18.27 -5.20 -12.82
CA TYR A 32 18.07 -4.37 -13.99
C TYR A 32 17.62 -5.22 -15.18
N TYR A 33 16.62 -4.77 -15.91
CA TYR A 33 16.11 -5.37 -17.13
C TYR A 33 16.08 -4.34 -18.24
N GLU A 34 16.68 -4.67 -19.38
CA GLU A 34 16.64 -3.83 -20.57
C GLU A 34 15.24 -3.79 -21.19
N LYS A 35 14.50 -4.90 -21.11
CA LYS A 35 13.17 -5.06 -21.70
C LYS A 35 12.16 -5.53 -20.67
N ILE A 36 10.95 -4.98 -20.76
CA ILE A 36 9.84 -5.33 -19.88
C ILE A 36 9.45 -6.82 -19.98
N VAL A 37 9.63 -7.43 -21.16
CA VAL A 37 9.30 -8.84 -21.39
C VAL A 37 10.14 -9.79 -20.52
N ASP A 38 11.33 -9.38 -20.14
CA ASP A 38 12.20 -10.20 -19.30
C ASP A 38 11.76 -10.13 -17.84
N LEU A 39 11.32 -8.98 -17.36
CA LEU A 39 10.69 -8.87 -16.05
C LEU A 39 9.34 -9.63 -15.96
N VAL A 40 8.52 -9.60 -17.03
CA VAL A 40 7.22 -10.29 -17.06
C VAL A 40 7.37 -11.82 -16.96
N LYS A 41 8.50 -12.39 -17.40
CA LYS A 41 8.79 -13.83 -17.27
C LYS A 41 9.07 -14.25 -15.83
N GLU A 42 9.45 -13.30 -14.98
CA GLU A 42 9.72 -13.57 -13.57
C GLU A 42 8.46 -13.37 -12.70
N ASP A 43 8.47 -13.98 -11.52
CA ASP A 43 7.45 -13.67 -10.51
C ASP A 43 7.73 -12.28 -9.92
N THR A 44 6.94 -11.28 -10.36
CA THR A 44 7.08 -9.91 -9.86
C THR A 44 6.78 -9.78 -8.37
N GLY A 45 6.07 -10.73 -7.78
CA GLY A 45 5.80 -10.78 -6.34
C GLY A 45 7.05 -10.96 -5.47
N GLN A 46 8.18 -11.34 -6.05
CA GLN A 46 9.45 -11.42 -5.34
C GLN A 46 10.12 -10.05 -5.09
N PHE A 47 9.67 -8.98 -5.77
CA PHE A 47 10.23 -7.63 -5.64
C PHE A 47 9.41 -6.79 -4.67
N ASP A 48 10.08 -6.03 -3.82
CA ASP A 48 9.45 -5.06 -2.93
C ASP A 48 9.09 -3.77 -3.70
N VAL A 49 9.96 -3.37 -4.65
CA VAL A 49 9.77 -2.19 -5.49
C VAL A 49 10.01 -2.55 -6.96
N VAL A 50 9.13 -2.06 -7.83
CA VAL A 50 9.28 -2.18 -9.29
C VAL A 50 9.28 -0.77 -9.89
N ILE A 51 10.38 -0.38 -10.52
CA ILE A 51 10.57 0.94 -11.14
C ILE A 51 10.51 0.79 -12.65
N LEU A 52 9.59 1.50 -13.29
CA LEU A 52 9.25 1.36 -14.70
C LEU A 52 9.29 2.68 -15.44
N ASN A 53 9.64 2.64 -16.71
CA ASN A 53 9.36 3.72 -17.63
C ASN A 53 7.83 3.91 -17.78
N GLU A 54 7.37 5.15 -17.87
CA GLU A 54 5.94 5.48 -18.05
C GLU A 54 5.31 4.80 -19.29
N ALA A 55 6.07 4.56 -20.35
CA ALA A 55 5.60 3.86 -21.54
C ALA A 55 4.99 2.47 -21.24
N TYR A 56 5.34 1.89 -20.10
CA TYR A 56 4.80 0.61 -19.64
C TYR A 56 3.52 0.75 -18.79
N ASN A 57 3.02 1.96 -18.57
CA ASN A 57 1.78 2.21 -17.85
C ASN A 57 0.56 1.98 -18.76
N ASN A 58 0.24 0.72 -19.02
CA ASN A 58 -0.93 0.32 -19.80
C ASN A 58 -1.52 -0.99 -19.27
N VAL A 59 -2.82 -1.22 -19.55
CA VAL A 59 -3.58 -2.37 -19.03
C VAL A 59 -2.91 -3.72 -19.34
N ARG A 60 -2.32 -3.86 -20.53
CA ARG A 60 -1.67 -5.11 -20.94
C ARG A 60 -0.47 -5.44 -20.06
N ILE A 61 0.37 -4.46 -19.78
CA ILE A 61 1.57 -4.64 -18.95
C ILE A 61 1.19 -4.78 -17.49
N THR A 62 0.27 -3.98 -16.97
CA THR A 62 -0.18 -4.06 -15.56
C THR A 62 -0.81 -5.42 -15.25
N SER A 63 -1.59 -5.98 -16.18
CA SER A 63 -2.12 -7.33 -16.04
C SER A 63 -1.02 -8.40 -16.09
N ALA A 64 -0.05 -8.27 -17.00
CA ALA A 64 1.06 -9.20 -17.11
C ALA A 64 1.98 -9.20 -15.88
N LEU A 65 2.13 -8.06 -15.22
CA LEU A 65 2.89 -7.91 -13.97
C LEU A 65 2.10 -8.33 -12.72
N ASN A 66 0.87 -8.82 -12.88
CA ASN A 66 0.00 -9.24 -11.77
C ASN A 66 -0.12 -8.19 -10.65
N PHE A 67 -0.30 -6.91 -11.00
CA PHE A 67 -0.39 -5.79 -10.07
C PHE A 67 -1.34 -6.06 -8.89
N ASP A 68 -2.50 -6.64 -9.17
CA ASP A 68 -3.54 -6.91 -8.18
C ASP A 68 -3.15 -7.99 -7.16
N LYS A 69 -2.24 -8.89 -7.56
CA LYS A 69 -1.77 -10.00 -6.72
C LYS A 69 -0.43 -9.72 -6.04
N SER A 70 0.35 -8.78 -6.59
CA SER A 70 1.68 -8.41 -6.08
C SER A 70 1.56 -7.46 -4.88
N ASN A 71 2.44 -7.62 -3.91
CA ASN A 71 2.61 -6.67 -2.79
C ASN A 71 3.64 -5.57 -3.09
N SER A 72 4.19 -5.55 -4.28
CA SER A 72 5.22 -4.62 -4.72
C SER A 72 4.73 -3.17 -4.77
N VAL A 73 5.62 -2.23 -4.49
CA VAL A 73 5.42 -0.82 -4.79
C VAL A 73 5.87 -0.56 -6.22
N TYR A 74 5.02 0.06 -7.03
CA TYR A 74 5.31 0.40 -8.42
C TYR A 74 5.59 1.89 -8.57
N ILE A 75 6.70 2.24 -9.22
CA ILE A 75 7.11 3.63 -9.43
C ILE A 75 7.32 3.85 -10.93
N TYR A 76 6.50 4.69 -11.54
CA TYR A 76 6.66 5.09 -12.92
C TYR A 76 7.48 6.37 -13.04
N LEU A 77 8.53 6.31 -13.85
CA LEU A 77 9.36 7.45 -14.20
C LEU A 77 8.77 8.13 -15.44
N CYS A 78 8.14 9.29 -15.23
CA CYS A 78 7.40 10.04 -16.23
C CYS A 78 8.29 11.10 -16.92
N GLN A 79 8.03 11.40 -18.19
CA GLN A 79 8.69 12.46 -18.92
C GLN A 79 8.24 13.85 -18.46
N ASP A 80 9.02 14.89 -18.81
CA ASP A 80 8.68 16.28 -18.53
C ASP A 80 7.39 16.67 -19.26
N GLY A 81 6.53 17.45 -18.61
CA GLY A 81 5.20 17.80 -19.11
C GLY A 81 4.07 16.95 -18.54
N TYR A 82 4.38 15.86 -17.85
CA TYR A 82 3.41 15.18 -17.02
C TYR A 82 3.09 16.09 -15.82
N GLU A 83 1.91 16.72 -15.85
CA GLU A 83 1.38 17.30 -14.62
C GLU A 83 1.22 16.18 -13.63
N SER A 84 1.97 16.22 -12.55
CA SER A 84 1.77 15.33 -11.41
C SER A 84 0.44 15.69 -10.75
N GLN A 85 -0.65 15.38 -11.45
CA GLN A 85 -1.91 15.22 -10.77
C GLN A 85 -1.63 14.19 -9.72
N ASN A 86 -1.84 14.54 -8.46
CA ASN A 86 -1.54 13.76 -7.25
C ASN A 86 -2.16 12.36 -7.27
N VAL A 87 -1.73 11.52 -8.21
CA VAL A 87 -2.22 10.16 -8.41
C VAL A 87 -1.19 9.19 -7.81
N ASN A 88 -0.84 9.43 -6.55
CA ASN A 88 -0.12 8.45 -5.76
C ASN A 88 -1.16 7.63 -5.01
N TYR A 89 -1.79 6.68 -5.70
CA TYR A 89 -2.84 5.86 -5.12
C TYR A 89 -2.32 4.46 -4.82
N GLY A 90 -2.57 4.05 -3.59
CA GLY A 90 -2.23 2.70 -3.18
C GLY A 90 -0.73 2.45 -3.23
N ARG A 91 -0.31 1.56 -4.13
CA ARG A 91 1.08 1.14 -4.33
C ARG A 91 1.71 1.68 -5.59
N ILE A 92 1.04 2.57 -6.33
CA ILE A 92 1.51 3.14 -7.59
C ILE A 92 1.90 4.59 -7.36
N PHE A 93 3.13 4.92 -7.71
CA PHE A 93 3.69 6.27 -7.67
C PHE A 93 4.13 6.70 -9.05
N ARG A 94 3.95 7.99 -9.37
CA ARG A 94 4.45 8.60 -10.58
C ARG A 94 5.34 9.77 -10.21
N ILE A 95 6.55 9.78 -10.72
CA ILE A 95 7.55 10.81 -10.44
C ILE A 95 8.17 11.29 -11.73
N LYS A 96 8.55 12.58 -11.77
CA LYS A 96 9.23 13.16 -12.91
C LYS A 96 10.66 12.63 -13.02
N ARG A 97 11.03 12.20 -14.22
CA ARG A 97 12.37 11.68 -14.50
C ARG A 97 13.46 12.73 -14.32
N SER A 98 13.20 13.97 -14.78
CA SER A 98 14.15 15.10 -14.70
C SER A 98 14.40 15.57 -13.26
N ASP A 99 13.48 15.37 -12.35
CA ASP A 99 13.56 15.77 -10.94
C ASP A 99 13.44 14.58 -9.97
N PHE A 100 13.92 13.44 -10.43
CA PHE A 100 13.82 12.16 -9.74
C PHE A 100 14.18 12.22 -8.25
N ALA A 101 15.31 12.88 -7.91
CA ALA A 101 15.80 12.91 -6.53
C ALA A 101 14.82 13.65 -5.59
N ASN A 102 14.35 14.84 -5.97
CA ASN A 102 13.41 15.62 -5.14
C ASN A 102 12.04 14.97 -5.09
N GLU A 103 11.54 14.44 -6.21
CA GLU A 103 10.28 13.71 -6.28
C GLU A 103 10.32 12.46 -5.38
N PHE A 104 11.44 11.75 -5.36
CA PHE A 104 11.62 10.57 -4.51
C PHE A 104 11.64 10.94 -3.02
N VAL A 105 12.32 12.02 -2.65
CA VAL A 105 12.30 12.56 -1.27
C VAL A 105 10.87 12.91 -0.85
N ARG A 106 10.08 13.51 -1.76
CA ARG A 106 8.69 13.88 -1.49
C ARG A 106 7.78 12.68 -1.19
N ILE A 107 8.00 11.54 -1.86
CA ILE A 107 7.17 10.33 -1.67
C ILE A 107 7.81 9.29 -0.73
N LYS A 108 8.98 9.59 -0.18
CA LYS A 108 9.77 8.69 0.68
C LYS A 108 8.95 8.06 1.80
N ASP A 109 8.23 8.89 2.58
CA ASP A 109 7.47 8.39 3.72
C ASP A 109 6.32 7.49 3.29
N MET A 110 5.68 7.81 2.16
CA MET A 110 4.61 6.99 1.58
C MET A 110 5.15 5.63 1.10
N ILE A 111 6.33 5.62 0.45
CA ILE A 111 6.99 4.38 0.04
C ILE A 111 7.36 3.55 1.27
N ASN A 112 8.01 4.16 2.26
CA ASN A 112 8.41 3.47 3.49
C ASN A 112 7.21 2.82 4.20
N ILE A 113 6.08 3.52 4.26
CA ILE A 113 4.84 2.98 4.80
C ILE A 113 4.38 1.75 3.99
N ARG A 114 4.44 1.82 2.66
CA ARG A 114 4.03 0.71 1.78
C ARG A 114 4.97 -0.49 1.85
N LEU A 115 6.27 -0.25 1.92
CA LEU A 115 7.28 -1.29 2.11
C LEU A 115 7.17 -1.97 3.48
N ARG A 116 6.74 -1.22 4.49
CA ARG A 116 6.46 -1.74 5.83
C ARG A 116 5.12 -2.46 5.96
N LYS A 117 4.39 -2.70 4.87
CA LYS A 117 3.14 -3.51 4.89
C LYS A 117 3.34 -4.93 5.45
N HIS A 118 4.56 -5.44 5.43
CA HIS A 118 4.94 -6.62 6.17
C HIS A 118 5.32 -6.32 7.63
N SER A 119 5.24 -5.05 8.07
CA SER A 119 5.52 -4.71 9.45
C SER A 119 4.48 -5.35 10.36
N GLU A 120 4.98 -5.87 11.44
CA GLU A 120 4.20 -6.56 12.44
C GLU A 120 3.68 -5.54 13.44
N TYR A 121 2.43 -5.58 13.73
CA TYR A 121 1.82 -4.88 14.84
C TYR A 121 2.11 -5.67 16.12
N LEU A 122 2.76 -5.04 17.08
CA LEU A 122 2.98 -5.61 18.40
C LEU A 122 1.70 -5.44 19.23
N PHE A 123 1.03 -6.53 19.44
CA PHE A 123 -0.16 -6.59 20.25
C PHE A 123 0.19 -7.05 21.67
N SER A 124 -0.24 -6.31 22.70
CA SER A 124 -0.04 -6.68 24.09
C SER A 124 -1.32 -6.57 24.88
N TYR A 125 -1.77 -7.70 25.43
CA TYR A 125 -2.97 -7.79 26.25
C TYR A 125 -2.82 -8.86 27.31
N ASN A 126 -3.13 -8.55 28.56
CA ASN A 126 -3.08 -9.47 29.71
C ASN A 126 -1.75 -10.24 29.84
N GLY A 127 -0.61 -9.55 29.63
CA GLY A 127 0.72 -10.17 29.75
C GLY A 127 1.15 -11.02 28.54
N VAL A 128 0.29 -11.15 27.53
CA VAL A 128 0.63 -11.81 26.28
C VAL A 128 1.05 -10.75 25.26
N THR A 129 2.24 -10.92 24.67
CA THR A 129 2.68 -10.11 23.52
C THR A 129 2.76 -11.00 22.31
N LEU A 130 2.09 -10.61 21.24
CA LEU A 130 2.14 -11.31 19.97
C LEU A 130 2.34 -10.33 18.83
N LYS A 131 2.86 -10.83 17.70
CA LYS A 131 3.05 -10.09 16.48
C LYS A 131 1.94 -10.43 15.50
N LEU A 132 1.19 -9.42 15.07
CA LEU A 132 0.19 -9.51 14.02
C LEU A 132 0.68 -8.76 12.78
N LYS A 133 0.64 -9.40 11.64
CA LYS A 133 0.86 -8.67 10.39
C LYS A 133 -0.38 -7.82 10.09
N TYR A 134 -0.21 -6.57 9.66
CA TYR A 134 -1.36 -5.71 9.33
C TYR A 134 -2.29 -6.35 8.30
N HIS A 135 -1.76 -7.06 7.31
CA HIS A 135 -2.58 -7.76 6.32
C HIS A 135 -3.32 -8.99 6.87
N ASP A 136 -3.04 -9.45 8.09
CA ASP A 136 -3.83 -10.50 8.73
C ASP A 136 -5.05 -9.94 9.47
N ILE A 137 -5.16 -8.62 9.63
CA ILE A 137 -6.26 -7.95 10.32
C ILE A 137 -7.32 -7.54 9.29
N TYR A 138 -8.53 -8.07 9.43
CA TYR A 138 -9.67 -7.74 8.56
C TYR A 138 -10.28 -6.39 8.94
N TYR A 139 -10.59 -6.21 10.22
CA TYR A 139 -11.18 -4.99 10.76
C TYR A 139 -10.99 -4.92 12.28
N VAL A 140 -11.23 -3.74 12.84
CA VAL A 140 -11.19 -3.47 14.28
C VAL A 140 -12.49 -2.80 14.69
N ILE A 141 -13.11 -3.30 15.78
CA ILE A 141 -14.33 -2.71 16.35
C ILE A 141 -14.04 -2.18 17.76
N LYS A 142 -14.62 -1.03 18.07
CA LYS A 142 -14.64 -0.47 19.41
C LYS A 142 -15.81 -1.10 20.21
N GLU A 143 -15.48 -1.86 21.24
CA GLU A 143 -16.42 -2.40 22.20
C GLU A 143 -16.11 -1.83 23.59
N GLU A 144 -16.97 -0.99 24.09
CA GLU A 144 -16.79 -0.27 25.38
C GLU A 144 -15.42 0.44 25.47
N LYS A 145 -14.53 -0.11 26.32
CA LYS A 145 -13.16 0.41 26.52
C LYS A 145 -12.10 -0.30 25.67
N ASN A 146 -12.46 -1.38 24.96
CA ASN A 146 -11.57 -2.22 24.20
C ASN A 146 -11.70 -1.98 22.69
N LEU A 147 -10.62 -2.26 21.98
CA LEU A 147 -10.57 -2.45 20.54
C LEU A 147 -10.47 -3.96 20.30
N VAL A 148 -11.41 -4.51 19.53
CA VAL A 148 -11.44 -5.91 19.14
C VAL A 148 -10.94 -6.05 17.73
N TYR A 149 -9.88 -6.81 17.55
CA TYR A 149 -9.22 -7.08 16.26
C TYR A 149 -9.72 -8.40 15.70
N TYR A 150 -10.37 -8.35 14.57
CA TYR A 150 -10.81 -9.54 13.84
C TYR A 150 -9.77 -9.89 12.80
N THR A 151 -9.13 -11.04 12.94
CA THR A 151 -7.96 -11.41 12.16
C THR A 151 -8.05 -12.82 11.57
N LYS A 152 -7.13 -13.16 10.65
CA LYS A 152 -6.98 -14.55 10.14
C LYS A 152 -6.68 -15.59 11.24
N ARG A 153 -6.19 -15.12 12.40
CA ARG A 153 -5.78 -16.00 13.52
C ARG A 153 -6.75 -15.99 14.68
N GLY A 154 -7.91 -15.35 14.53
CA GLY A 154 -8.91 -15.19 15.58
C GLY A 154 -9.06 -13.75 16.06
N GLU A 155 -9.64 -13.58 17.23
CA GLU A 155 -9.96 -12.28 17.81
C GLU A 155 -8.95 -11.93 18.90
N PHE A 156 -8.54 -10.65 18.94
CA PHE A 156 -7.62 -10.11 19.94
C PHE A 156 -8.18 -8.82 20.50
N TYR A 157 -7.89 -8.55 21.75
CA TYR A 157 -8.47 -7.43 22.51
C TYR A 157 -7.37 -6.51 23.01
N GLU A 158 -7.51 -5.20 22.80
CA GLU A 158 -6.60 -4.17 23.30
C GLU A 158 -7.40 -3.02 23.89
N ARG A 159 -7.01 -2.53 25.06
CA ARG A 159 -7.61 -1.30 25.59
C ARG A 159 -7.07 -0.10 24.82
N GLY A 160 -7.94 0.69 24.19
CA GLY A 160 -7.46 1.78 23.36
C GLY A 160 -8.53 2.73 22.86
N SER A 161 -8.07 3.75 22.13
CA SER A 161 -8.90 4.73 21.46
C SER A 161 -8.97 4.48 19.96
N MET A 162 -10.18 4.41 19.41
CA MET A 162 -10.37 4.25 17.97
C MET A 162 -9.77 5.43 17.16
N ASN A 163 -9.74 6.65 17.72
CA ASN A 163 -9.11 7.79 17.04
C ASN A 163 -7.61 7.56 16.87
N LYS A 164 -6.90 7.27 17.96
CA LYS A 164 -5.47 6.98 17.90
C LYS A 164 -5.15 5.78 17.00
N LYS A 165 -5.97 4.72 17.09
CA LYS A 165 -5.77 3.53 16.26
C LYS A 165 -6.03 3.80 14.78
N SER A 166 -7.00 4.65 14.45
CA SER A 166 -7.27 5.07 13.07
C SER A 166 -6.08 5.83 12.46
N GLU A 167 -5.44 6.71 13.24
CA GLU A 167 -4.24 7.45 12.80
C GLU A 167 -3.05 6.50 12.62
N GLU A 168 -2.82 5.59 13.57
CA GLU A 168 -1.76 4.60 13.52
C GLU A 168 -1.90 3.63 12.34
N PHE A 169 -3.13 3.22 12.00
CA PHE A 169 -3.42 2.22 10.98
C PHE A 169 -3.70 2.82 9.59
N GLU A 170 -3.95 4.13 9.48
CA GLU A 170 -4.16 4.80 8.19
C GLU A 170 -3.03 4.52 7.18
N PRO A 171 -1.74 4.53 7.57
CA PRO A 171 -0.64 4.21 6.66
C PRO A 171 -0.67 2.78 6.11
N TYR A 172 -1.38 1.87 6.77
CA TYR A 172 -1.48 0.46 6.38
C TYR A 172 -2.79 0.12 5.68
N ASP A 173 -3.39 1.11 5.00
CA ASP A 173 -4.64 0.99 4.24
C ASP A 173 -5.88 0.64 5.07
N PHE A 174 -5.90 1.02 6.33
CA PHE A 174 -7.13 0.95 7.10
C PHE A 174 -7.96 2.21 6.94
N VAL A 175 -9.26 2.04 6.73
CA VAL A 175 -10.22 3.12 6.55
C VAL A 175 -11.28 3.06 7.63
N ARG A 176 -11.57 4.21 8.22
CA ARG A 176 -12.60 4.30 9.24
C ARG A 176 -13.97 4.45 8.59
N VAL A 177 -14.86 3.47 8.80
CA VAL A 177 -16.21 3.44 8.19
C VAL A 177 -17.30 4.04 9.09
N ASN A 178 -17.08 4.04 10.43
CA ASN A 178 -17.91 4.79 11.38
C ASN A 178 -17.13 5.19 12.65
N SER A 179 -17.78 5.67 13.70
CA SER A 179 -17.10 6.10 14.92
C SER A 179 -16.37 4.98 15.66
N GLY A 180 -16.83 3.75 15.52
CA GLY A 180 -16.31 2.58 16.23
C GLY A 180 -15.72 1.48 15.34
N ILE A 181 -15.63 1.66 14.02
CA ILE A 181 -15.16 0.60 13.11
C ILE A 181 -14.10 1.12 12.16
N LEU A 182 -12.98 0.38 12.11
CA LEU A 182 -11.84 0.56 11.22
C LEU A 182 -11.69 -0.71 10.37
N VAL A 183 -11.67 -0.58 9.05
CA VAL A 183 -11.66 -1.70 8.10
C VAL A 183 -10.38 -1.66 7.28
N ASN A 184 -9.75 -2.82 7.11
CA ASN A 184 -8.65 -2.96 6.17
C ASN A 184 -9.23 -2.95 4.74
N TYR A 185 -8.78 -1.98 3.94
CA TYR A 185 -9.27 -1.77 2.58
C TYR A 185 -9.08 -3.01 1.68
N GLU A 186 -8.04 -3.78 1.87
CA GLU A 186 -7.77 -4.99 1.07
C GLU A 186 -8.90 -6.03 1.16
N TYR A 187 -9.69 -5.99 2.21
CA TYR A 187 -10.80 -6.94 2.42
C TYR A 187 -12.16 -6.40 1.99
N ILE A 188 -12.25 -5.14 1.56
CA ILE A 188 -13.52 -4.58 1.07
C ILE A 188 -13.86 -5.24 -0.27
N PHE A 189 -14.96 -5.99 -0.29
CA PHE A 189 -15.50 -6.60 -1.50
C PHE A 189 -16.43 -5.63 -2.24
N ARG A 190 -17.42 -5.04 -1.51
CA ARG A 190 -18.36 -4.08 -2.09
C ARG A 190 -18.94 -3.15 -1.04
N ILE A 191 -19.54 -2.07 -1.52
CA ILE A 191 -20.36 -1.15 -0.72
C ILE A 191 -21.77 -1.19 -1.27
N GLU A 192 -22.73 -1.49 -0.40
CA GLU A 192 -24.16 -1.54 -0.75
C GLU A 192 -24.96 -0.78 0.31
N GLY A 193 -25.77 0.21 -0.12
CA GLY A 193 -26.47 1.05 0.84
C GLY A 193 -25.51 1.74 1.82
N ASP A 194 -25.76 1.59 3.10
CA ASP A 194 -24.94 2.12 4.19
C ASP A 194 -24.08 1.02 4.87
N GLU A 195 -23.69 0.00 4.10
CA GLU A 195 -22.86 -1.09 4.57
C GLU A 195 -21.66 -1.32 3.66
N VAL A 196 -20.55 -1.76 4.26
CA VAL A 196 -19.41 -2.36 3.57
C VAL A 196 -19.44 -3.86 3.78
N GLU A 197 -19.37 -4.64 2.69
CA GLU A 197 -19.22 -6.09 2.73
C GLU A 197 -17.75 -6.43 2.47
N LEU A 198 -17.22 -7.33 3.30
CA LEU A 198 -15.85 -7.83 3.18
C LEU A 198 -15.81 -9.14 2.39
N HIS A 199 -14.64 -9.53 1.88
CA HIS A 199 -14.45 -10.81 1.16
C HIS A 199 -14.83 -12.06 1.97
N ASN A 200 -14.84 -11.96 3.30
CA ASN A 200 -15.32 -13.02 4.21
C ASN A 200 -16.83 -12.92 4.53
N HIS A 201 -17.59 -12.16 3.72
CA HIS A 201 -19.04 -11.93 3.83
C HIS A 201 -19.51 -11.19 5.09
N VAL A 202 -18.59 -10.66 5.90
CA VAL A 202 -18.96 -9.79 7.02
C VAL A 202 -19.47 -8.47 6.48
N ARG A 203 -20.61 -7.99 7.01
CA ARG A 203 -21.19 -6.68 6.69
C ARG A 203 -21.04 -5.74 7.87
N LEU A 204 -20.51 -4.57 7.63
CA LEU A 204 -20.23 -3.55 8.63
C LEU A 204 -20.89 -2.22 8.25
N PRO A 205 -21.55 -1.54 9.21
CA PRO A 205 -22.27 -0.29 8.93
C PRO A 205 -21.31 0.88 8.65
N ILE A 206 -21.64 1.68 7.67
CA ILE A 206 -20.95 2.93 7.31
C ILE A 206 -21.77 4.12 7.83
N SER A 207 -21.14 5.05 8.52
CA SER A 207 -21.83 6.29 8.88
C SER A 207 -21.99 7.21 7.65
N ARG A 208 -23.12 7.94 7.61
CA ARG A 208 -23.42 8.87 6.51
C ARG A 208 -22.32 9.90 6.27
N SER A 209 -21.68 10.40 7.33
CA SER A 209 -20.58 11.37 7.22
C SER A 209 -19.28 10.79 6.65
N ARG A 210 -19.05 9.48 6.77
CA ARG A 210 -17.82 8.83 6.31
C ARG A 210 -17.94 8.20 4.93
N LYS A 211 -19.13 7.87 4.49
CA LYS A 211 -19.40 7.26 3.20
C LYS A 211 -18.78 8.02 2.00
N PRO A 212 -18.92 9.38 1.91
CA PRO A 212 -18.31 10.11 0.81
C PRO A 212 -16.77 10.03 0.81
N LYS A 213 -16.13 10.04 2.01
CA LYS A 213 -14.67 9.89 2.13
C LYS A 213 -14.24 8.48 1.70
N LEU A 214 -14.94 7.44 2.11
CA LEU A 214 -14.68 6.05 1.74
C LEU A 214 -14.81 5.84 0.23
N LEU A 215 -15.88 6.33 -0.39
CA LEU A 215 -16.08 6.21 -1.84
C LEU A 215 -14.99 6.95 -2.63
N ARG A 216 -14.55 8.13 -2.17
CA ARG A 216 -13.41 8.83 -2.78
C ARG A 216 -12.13 8.02 -2.66
N TYR A 217 -11.88 7.44 -1.48
CA TYR A 217 -10.71 6.59 -1.24
C TYR A 217 -10.69 5.37 -2.17
N ILE A 218 -11.83 4.68 -2.33
CA ILE A 218 -11.95 3.53 -3.23
C ILE A 218 -11.72 3.93 -4.69
N ARG A 219 -12.41 4.97 -5.18
CA ARG A 219 -12.22 5.47 -6.55
C ARG A 219 -10.76 5.82 -6.83
N ALA A 220 -10.13 6.45 -5.87
CA ALA A 220 -8.74 6.82 -5.96
C ALA A 220 -7.78 5.62 -6.05
N LYS A 221 -8.17 4.44 -5.58
CA LYS A 221 -7.37 3.22 -5.64
C LYS A 221 -7.70 2.31 -6.83
N THR A 222 -8.83 2.54 -7.49
CA THR A 222 -9.33 1.70 -8.59
C THR A 222 -8.96 2.29 -9.97
N LEU A 223 -8.47 3.54 -10.02
CA LEU A 223 -7.96 4.23 -11.22
C LEU A 223 -6.45 4.11 -11.34
#